data_96c8a986a707167b520096fb2b9214cd
#
_entry.id   96c8a986a707167b520096fb2b9214cd
#
_cell.length_a   1.000
_cell.length_b   1.000
_cell.length_c   1.000
_cell.angle_alpha   90.00
_cell.angle_beta   90.00
_cell.angle_gamma   90.00
#
_symmetry.space_group_name_H-M   'P 1'
#
loop_
_entity.id
_entity.type
_entity.pdbx_description
1 polymer ?
#
loop_
_entity_poly.entity_id
_entity_poly.type
_entity_poly.pdbx_seq_one_letter_code
_entity_poly.pdbx_strand_id
1 'polypeptide(L)'
;NFDTYYPLLKDLVLNKKVIKGIDLDIEEYVKLEDVKMLMKQIKKDFGQDFLITMAPIQSSLQEDNPGMGGFVYKDLYNSDEGKMIEYFNGQFYFDYSEESYTEAIKNGYPSEKVIMGMISGQDYTTELKKVILKYGDNFGGVFIWEYYDAPPTWYLDIEKIFNNTSQVCCIN
;
A
#
# COMPACT_ATOMS: atom_id res chain seq x y z
N ASN A 1 12.12 19.92 -5.97
CA ASN A 1 12.03 21.28 -5.36
C ASN A 1 10.63 21.48 -4.77
N PHE A 2 10.55 21.39 -3.43
CA PHE A 2 9.30 21.47 -2.69
C PHE A 2 8.52 22.77 -2.99
N ASP A 3 9.19 23.91 -2.89
CA ASP A 3 8.55 25.23 -3.05
C ASP A 3 7.98 25.48 -4.46
N THR A 4 8.48 24.74 -5.45
CA THR A 4 8.01 24.86 -6.83
C THR A 4 6.82 23.94 -7.10
N TYR A 5 6.87 22.67 -6.64
CA TYR A 5 5.91 21.66 -7.08
C TYR A 5 4.79 21.41 -6.06
N TYR A 6 5.04 21.61 -4.77
CA TYR A 6 4.00 21.41 -3.76
C TYR A 6 2.79 22.35 -3.93
N PRO A 7 2.95 23.64 -4.27
CA PRO A 7 1.80 24.51 -4.59
C PRO A 7 0.92 23.96 -5.71
N LEU A 8 1.50 23.36 -6.74
CA LEU A 8 0.74 22.77 -7.85
C LEU A 8 -0.11 21.57 -7.39
N LEU A 9 0.49 20.69 -6.56
CA LEU A 9 -0.23 19.59 -5.92
C LEU A 9 -1.36 20.11 -5.04
N LYS A 10 -1.07 21.12 -4.22
CA LYS A 10 -2.07 21.73 -3.33
C LYS A 10 -3.25 22.30 -4.10
N ASP A 11 -2.98 23.04 -5.16
CA ASP A 11 -4.02 23.61 -6.02
C ASP A 11 -4.85 22.53 -6.70
N LEU A 12 -4.21 21.44 -7.17
CA LEU A 12 -4.91 20.30 -7.76
C LEU A 12 -5.90 19.67 -6.75
N VAL A 13 -5.45 19.39 -5.55
CA VAL A 13 -6.29 18.77 -4.49
C VAL A 13 -7.43 19.70 -4.10
N LEU A 14 -7.17 20.98 -3.87
CA LEU A 14 -8.19 21.94 -3.49
C LEU A 14 -9.23 22.18 -4.59
N ASN A 15 -8.82 22.15 -5.85
CA ASN A 15 -9.73 22.31 -6.99
C ASN A 15 -10.53 21.03 -7.31
N LYS A 16 -10.07 19.87 -6.87
CA LYS A 16 -10.72 18.57 -7.11
C LYS A 16 -11.29 18.02 -5.81
N LYS A 17 -12.47 18.50 -5.39
CA LYS A 17 -13.13 18.14 -4.12
C LYS A 17 -13.35 16.64 -3.90
N VAL A 18 -13.22 15.83 -4.95
CA VAL A 18 -13.35 14.37 -4.88
C VAL A 18 -12.07 13.69 -4.35
N ILE A 19 -10.92 14.36 -4.41
CA ILE A 19 -9.65 13.82 -3.91
C ILE A 19 -9.69 13.83 -2.38
N LYS A 20 -9.54 12.66 -1.75
CA LYS A 20 -9.58 12.46 -0.30
C LYS A 20 -8.28 11.95 0.28
N GLY A 21 -7.29 11.70 -0.55
CA GLY A 21 -5.99 11.20 -0.12
C GLY A 21 -4.97 11.26 -1.24
N ILE A 22 -3.76 10.86 -0.91
CA ILE A 22 -2.63 10.74 -1.82
C ILE A 22 -1.85 9.47 -1.52
N ASP A 23 -1.45 8.77 -2.57
CA ASP A 23 -0.50 7.67 -2.48
C ASP A 23 0.90 8.19 -2.83
N LEU A 24 1.87 7.94 -1.95
CA LEU A 24 3.25 8.38 -2.14
C LEU A 24 4.07 7.20 -2.69
N ASP A 25 4.20 7.16 -4.01
CA ASP A 25 5.04 6.23 -4.72
C ASP A 25 6.43 6.85 -4.92
N ILE A 26 7.40 6.48 -4.07
CA ILE A 26 8.70 7.14 -3.99
C ILE A 26 9.75 6.25 -4.65
N GLU A 27 10.06 6.54 -5.91
CA GLU A 27 10.99 5.78 -6.75
C GLU A 27 12.31 6.52 -7.01
N GLU A 28 12.42 7.78 -6.59
CA GLU A 28 13.63 8.59 -6.70
C GLU A 28 14.18 8.91 -5.32
N TYR A 29 15.51 9.04 -5.23
CA TYR A 29 16.18 9.32 -3.97
C TYR A 29 15.63 10.57 -3.28
N VAL A 30 15.22 10.40 -2.03
CA VAL A 30 14.75 11.47 -1.16
C VAL A 30 15.21 11.20 0.28
N LYS A 31 15.51 12.26 1.04
CA LYS A 31 15.82 12.09 2.47
C LYS A 31 14.54 11.76 3.24
N LEU A 32 14.65 10.86 4.20
CA LEU A 32 13.53 10.49 5.08
C LEU A 32 12.87 11.74 5.74
N GLU A 33 13.67 12.70 6.17
CA GLU A 33 13.14 13.93 6.78
C GLU A 33 12.33 14.79 5.81
N ASP A 34 12.65 14.77 4.51
CA ASP A 34 11.87 15.49 3.49
C ASP A 34 10.52 14.80 3.27
N VAL A 35 10.47 13.46 3.33
CA VAL A 35 9.20 12.68 3.30
C VAL A 35 8.34 13.02 4.51
N LYS A 36 8.90 13.01 5.70
CA LYS A 36 8.20 13.39 6.93
C LYS A 36 7.67 14.82 6.88
N MET A 37 8.50 15.76 6.39
CA MET A 37 8.08 17.15 6.20
C MET A 37 6.90 17.25 5.23
N LEU A 38 6.94 16.55 4.09
CA LEU A 38 5.86 16.51 3.12
C LEU A 38 4.55 15.99 3.76
N MET A 39 4.62 14.88 4.49
CA MET A 39 3.44 14.29 5.15
C MET A 39 2.81 15.25 6.17
N LYS A 40 3.62 15.93 6.99
CA LYS A 40 3.15 16.99 7.91
C LYS A 40 2.46 18.12 7.16
N GLN A 41 3.05 18.57 6.06
CA GLN A 41 2.49 19.66 5.27
C GLN A 41 1.16 19.25 4.61
N ILE A 42 1.05 18.01 4.11
CA ILE A 42 -0.20 17.47 3.57
C ILE A 42 -1.30 17.49 4.65
N LYS A 43 -1.04 16.94 5.83
CA LYS A 43 -2.01 16.92 6.93
C LYS A 43 -2.39 18.34 7.40
N LYS A 44 -1.44 19.27 7.40
CA LYS A 44 -1.68 20.67 7.74
C LYS A 44 -2.61 21.36 6.75
N ASP A 45 -2.42 21.11 5.45
CA ASP A 45 -3.15 21.83 4.39
C ASP A 45 -4.52 21.19 4.07
N PHE A 46 -4.66 19.88 4.22
CA PHE A 46 -5.88 19.16 3.81
C PHE A 46 -6.68 18.57 5.00
N GLY A 47 -6.13 18.64 6.20
CA GLY A 47 -6.77 18.12 7.42
C GLY A 47 -6.32 16.71 7.81
N GLN A 48 -6.65 16.31 9.05
CA GLN A 48 -6.20 15.02 9.61
C GLN A 48 -6.87 13.82 8.91
N ASP A 49 -8.08 14.00 8.40
CA ASP A 49 -8.85 12.96 7.70
C ASP A 49 -8.40 12.75 6.24
N PHE A 50 -7.48 13.57 5.72
CA PHE A 50 -6.94 13.38 4.38
C PHE A 50 -5.98 12.19 4.38
N LEU A 51 -6.26 11.17 3.57
CA LEU A 51 -5.51 9.91 3.58
C LEU A 51 -4.11 10.09 2.99
N ILE A 52 -3.13 9.45 3.63
CA ILE A 52 -1.78 9.29 3.09
C ILE A 52 -1.50 7.79 3.05
N THR A 53 -1.22 7.28 1.87
CA THR A 53 -0.76 5.91 1.65
C THR A 53 0.61 5.93 0.99
N MET A 54 1.28 4.79 0.96
CA MET A 54 2.61 4.67 0.36
C MET A 54 2.69 3.39 -0.46
N ALA A 55 3.47 3.40 -1.53
CA ALA A 55 3.63 2.27 -2.44
C ALA A 55 5.06 1.69 -2.45
N PRO A 56 5.55 1.11 -1.33
CA PRO A 56 6.87 0.52 -1.27
C PRO A 56 6.97 -0.74 -2.11
N ILE A 57 8.17 -1.00 -2.65
CA ILE A 57 8.49 -2.30 -3.22
C ILE A 57 8.47 -3.38 -2.13
N GLN A 58 8.15 -4.61 -2.51
CA GLN A 58 8.02 -5.78 -1.64
C GLN A 58 9.17 -5.95 -0.64
N SER A 59 10.42 -5.92 -1.11
CA SER A 59 11.61 -6.11 -0.26
C SER A 59 11.75 -5.05 0.84
N SER A 60 11.25 -3.85 0.63
CA SER A 60 11.26 -2.78 1.64
C SER A 60 10.26 -2.99 2.77
N LEU A 61 9.27 -3.85 2.57
CA LEU A 61 8.35 -4.27 3.62
C LEU A 61 8.86 -5.53 4.35
N GLN A 62 9.53 -6.44 3.65
CA GLN A 62 10.00 -7.71 4.18
C GLN A 62 11.24 -7.57 5.05
N GLU A 63 12.11 -6.62 4.71
CA GLU A 63 13.39 -6.40 5.36
C GLU A 63 13.61 -4.90 5.63
N ASP A 64 14.57 -4.58 6.53
CA ASP A 64 14.94 -3.19 6.80
C ASP A 64 15.90 -2.64 5.74
N ASN A 65 15.62 -2.96 4.47
CA ASN A 65 16.37 -2.47 3.32
C ASN A 65 15.80 -1.13 2.84
N PRO A 66 16.68 -0.21 2.40
CA PRO A 66 16.22 1.00 1.73
C PRO A 66 15.37 0.66 0.51
N GLY A 67 14.23 1.35 0.35
CA GLY A 67 13.45 1.28 -0.86
C GLY A 67 14.10 2.06 -2.01
N MET A 68 13.40 2.18 -3.14
CA MET A 68 13.87 2.95 -4.31
C MET A 68 14.15 4.41 -3.94
N GLY A 69 13.41 4.98 -2.98
CA GLY A 69 13.65 6.31 -2.44
C GLY A 69 14.91 6.46 -1.59
N GLY A 70 15.63 5.37 -1.27
CA GLY A 70 16.89 5.39 -0.53
C GLY A 70 16.74 5.52 1.00
N PHE A 71 15.56 5.34 1.55
CA PHE A 71 15.30 5.32 2.99
C PHE A 71 14.59 4.02 3.40
N VAL A 72 14.75 3.64 4.67
CA VAL A 72 14.11 2.45 5.25
C VAL A 72 12.67 2.79 5.64
N TYR A 73 11.70 2.10 5.02
CA TYR A 73 10.27 2.33 5.32
C TYR A 73 9.90 2.03 6.77
N LYS A 74 10.60 1.10 7.40
CA LYS A 74 10.43 0.77 8.83
C LYS A 74 10.78 1.94 9.74
N ASP A 75 11.81 2.71 9.42
CA ASP A 75 12.18 3.91 10.18
C ASP A 75 11.11 4.99 10.07
N LEU A 76 10.54 5.16 8.88
CA LEU A 76 9.39 6.05 8.71
C LEU A 76 8.18 5.54 9.51
N TYR A 77 7.82 4.27 9.40
CA TYR A 77 6.66 3.68 10.07
C TYR A 77 6.74 3.83 11.58
N ASN A 78 7.92 3.64 12.17
CA ASN A 78 8.17 3.76 13.62
C ASN A 78 8.26 5.21 14.11
N SER A 79 8.27 6.20 13.22
CA SER A 79 8.30 7.61 13.59
C SER A 79 6.90 8.14 13.95
N ASP A 80 6.82 9.36 14.47
CA ASP A 80 5.53 10.02 14.72
C ASP A 80 4.76 10.27 13.43
N GLU A 81 5.47 10.55 12.33
CA GLU A 81 4.87 10.73 11.02
C GLU A 81 4.32 9.43 10.43
N GLY A 82 4.91 8.29 10.79
CA GLY A 82 4.42 6.96 10.39
C GLY A 82 2.97 6.70 10.82
N LYS A 83 2.52 7.33 11.92
CA LYS A 83 1.12 7.26 12.38
C LYS A 83 0.13 7.92 11.42
N MET A 84 0.62 8.74 10.48
CA MET A 84 -0.19 9.39 9.44
C MET A 84 -0.42 8.47 8.23
N ILE A 85 0.32 7.35 8.14
CA ILE A 85 0.16 6.37 7.05
C ILE A 85 -1.05 5.50 7.34
N GLU A 86 -2.02 5.54 6.43
CA GLU A 86 -3.21 4.70 6.54
C GLU A 86 -2.90 3.25 6.23
N TYR A 87 -2.28 3.00 5.08
CA TYR A 87 -1.81 1.67 4.67
C TYR A 87 -0.69 1.78 3.64
N PHE A 88 -0.05 0.63 3.38
CA PHE A 88 0.98 0.47 2.37
C PHE A 88 0.44 -0.34 1.19
N ASN A 89 0.49 0.21 -0.01
CA ASN A 89 0.28 -0.49 -1.27
C ASN A 89 1.58 -1.24 -1.62
N GLY A 90 1.80 -2.40 -1.02
CA GLY A 90 3.01 -3.19 -1.24
C GLY A 90 3.07 -3.75 -2.65
N GLN A 91 4.13 -3.46 -3.39
CA GLN A 91 4.33 -3.90 -4.77
C GLN A 91 4.89 -5.33 -4.80
N PHE A 92 4.03 -6.37 -4.58
CA PHE A 92 4.42 -7.78 -4.59
C PHE A 92 4.53 -8.34 -6.02
N TYR A 93 5.11 -7.56 -6.92
CA TYR A 93 5.13 -7.85 -8.35
C TYR A 93 6.09 -8.98 -8.76
N PHE A 94 7.13 -9.23 -7.96
CA PHE A 94 8.15 -10.23 -8.27
C PHE A 94 7.86 -11.59 -7.63
N ASP A 95 7.23 -11.59 -6.46
CA ASP A 95 6.83 -12.79 -5.74
C ASP A 95 5.49 -12.57 -5.04
N TYR A 96 4.42 -12.86 -5.78
CA TYR A 96 3.06 -12.80 -5.26
C TYR A 96 2.73 -14.12 -4.55
N SER A 97 3.23 -14.30 -3.33
CA SER A 97 3.03 -15.52 -2.54
C SER A 97 2.56 -15.20 -1.11
N GLU A 98 1.91 -16.17 -0.47
CA GLU A 98 1.53 -16.08 0.95
C GLU A 98 2.77 -15.96 1.84
N GLU A 99 3.84 -16.66 1.51
CA GLU A 99 5.11 -16.58 2.23
C GLU A 99 5.69 -15.17 2.19
N SER A 100 5.74 -14.59 1.00
CA SER A 100 6.25 -13.23 0.77
C SER A 100 5.45 -12.17 1.53
N TYR A 101 4.11 -12.27 1.53
CA TYR A 101 3.26 -11.41 2.33
C TYR A 101 3.53 -11.59 3.84
N THR A 102 3.66 -12.83 4.28
CA THR A 102 3.95 -13.17 5.69
C THR A 102 5.27 -12.59 6.17
N GLU A 103 6.28 -12.51 5.32
CA GLU A 103 7.56 -11.87 5.68
C GLU A 103 7.39 -10.39 6.00
N ALA A 104 6.60 -9.65 5.22
CA ALA A 104 6.28 -8.27 5.53
C ALA A 104 5.59 -8.11 6.90
N ILE A 105 4.63 -9.01 7.21
CA ILE A 105 3.95 -8.99 8.52
C ILE A 105 4.91 -9.36 9.66
N LYS A 106 5.77 -10.36 9.47
CA LYS A 106 6.81 -10.72 10.46
C LYS A 106 7.80 -9.58 10.69
N ASN A 107 8.08 -8.77 9.69
CA ASN A 107 8.88 -7.56 9.83
C ASN A 107 8.19 -6.47 10.67
N GLY A 108 6.93 -6.68 11.09
CA GLY A 108 6.21 -5.87 12.08
C GLY A 108 5.28 -4.82 11.49
N TYR A 109 4.85 -4.99 10.24
CA TYR A 109 3.72 -4.25 9.71
C TYR A 109 2.42 -5.00 10.05
N PRO A 110 1.37 -4.33 10.56
CA PRO A 110 0.07 -4.96 10.75
C PRO A 110 -0.52 -5.43 9.42
N SER A 111 -1.09 -6.63 9.38
CA SER A 111 -1.63 -7.18 8.13
C SER A 111 -2.73 -6.32 7.52
N GLU A 112 -3.57 -5.69 8.35
CA GLU A 112 -4.61 -4.76 7.91
C GLU A 112 -4.07 -3.47 7.26
N LYS A 113 -2.77 -3.19 7.43
CA LYS A 113 -2.10 -2.03 6.82
C LYS A 113 -1.26 -2.38 5.59
N VAL A 114 -1.19 -3.64 5.20
CA VAL A 114 -0.46 -4.08 4.00
C VAL A 114 -1.43 -4.55 2.94
N ILE A 115 -1.53 -3.78 1.86
CA ILE A 115 -2.29 -4.15 0.67
C ILE A 115 -1.36 -4.92 -0.28
N MET A 116 -1.76 -6.11 -0.71
CA MET A 116 -0.93 -6.98 -1.54
C MET A 116 -1.15 -6.68 -3.03
N GLY A 117 -0.21 -5.94 -3.62
CA GLY A 117 -0.26 -5.54 -5.02
C GLY A 117 0.19 -6.64 -5.98
N MET A 118 -0.59 -6.85 -7.02
CA MET A 118 -0.28 -7.78 -8.11
C MET A 118 -0.04 -7.03 -9.42
N ILE A 119 0.67 -7.65 -10.35
CA ILE A 119 0.81 -7.15 -11.71
C ILE A 119 -0.20 -7.81 -12.64
N SER A 120 -0.72 -7.07 -13.62
CA SER A 120 -1.65 -7.61 -14.63
C SER A 120 -1.08 -8.83 -15.33
N GLY A 121 -1.90 -9.87 -15.46
CA GLY A 121 -1.52 -11.15 -16.10
C GLY A 121 -0.85 -12.17 -15.18
N GLN A 122 -0.56 -11.85 -13.93
CA GLN A 122 -0.12 -12.85 -12.95
C GLN A 122 -1.27 -13.81 -12.56
N ASP A 123 -0.92 -15.06 -12.28
CA ASP A 123 -1.81 -15.97 -11.57
C ASP A 123 -1.69 -15.73 -10.07
N TYR A 124 -2.71 -15.11 -9.51
CA TYR A 124 -2.77 -14.74 -8.10
C TYR A 124 -3.73 -15.63 -7.30
N THR A 125 -4.55 -16.44 -7.96
CA THR A 125 -5.73 -17.07 -7.35
C THR A 125 -5.36 -17.99 -6.19
N THR A 126 -4.36 -18.84 -6.37
CA THR A 126 -3.94 -19.82 -5.36
C THR A 126 -3.34 -19.13 -4.14
N GLU A 127 -2.45 -18.20 -4.37
CA GLU A 127 -1.72 -17.51 -3.30
C GLU A 127 -2.64 -16.55 -2.52
N LEU A 128 -3.52 -15.82 -3.22
CA LEU A 128 -4.50 -14.97 -2.56
C LEU A 128 -5.42 -15.76 -1.62
N LYS A 129 -5.87 -16.96 -2.03
CA LYS A 129 -6.65 -17.85 -1.14
C LYS A 129 -5.89 -18.23 0.12
N LYS A 130 -4.59 -18.54 0.02
CA LYS A 130 -3.76 -18.87 1.19
C LYS A 130 -3.66 -17.67 2.14
N VAL A 131 -3.46 -16.47 1.60
CA VAL A 131 -3.39 -15.25 2.39
C VAL A 131 -4.71 -14.99 3.12
N ILE A 132 -5.85 -15.08 2.42
CA ILE A 132 -7.17 -14.87 3.02
C ILE A 132 -7.46 -15.93 4.11
N LEU A 133 -7.13 -17.21 3.87
CA LEU A 133 -7.30 -18.26 4.88
C LEU A 133 -6.46 -18.02 6.13
N LYS A 134 -5.28 -17.44 5.99
CA LYS A 134 -4.36 -17.20 7.10
C LYS A 134 -4.69 -15.93 7.91
N TYR A 135 -5.05 -14.86 7.24
CA TYR A 135 -5.24 -13.54 7.86
C TYR A 135 -6.71 -13.15 8.06
N GLY A 136 -7.62 -13.77 7.32
CA GLY A 136 -9.07 -13.53 7.46
C GLY A 136 -9.42 -12.05 7.30
N ASP A 137 -10.22 -11.54 8.25
CA ASP A 137 -10.68 -10.15 8.27
C ASP A 137 -9.55 -9.13 8.54
N ASN A 138 -8.37 -9.59 8.98
CA ASN A 138 -7.19 -8.75 9.17
C ASN A 138 -6.34 -8.62 7.90
N PHE A 139 -6.73 -9.21 6.78
CA PHE A 139 -6.03 -9.01 5.52
C PHE A 139 -6.32 -7.61 4.96
N GLY A 140 -5.29 -6.82 4.69
CA GLY A 140 -5.44 -5.43 4.23
C GLY A 140 -6.13 -5.28 2.88
N GLY A 141 -6.01 -6.27 2.01
CA GLY A 141 -6.65 -6.25 0.69
C GLY A 141 -5.67 -6.41 -0.47
N VAL A 142 -6.15 -6.12 -1.66
CA VAL A 142 -5.36 -6.24 -2.90
C VAL A 142 -5.51 -5.02 -3.78
N PHE A 143 -4.52 -4.75 -4.61
CA PHE A 143 -4.61 -3.86 -5.76
C PHE A 143 -3.92 -4.48 -6.98
N ILE A 144 -4.13 -3.92 -8.17
CA ILE A 144 -3.51 -4.36 -9.43
C ILE A 144 -2.78 -3.21 -10.11
N TRP A 145 -1.57 -3.47 -10.57
CA TRP A 145 -0.82 -2.66 -11.51
C TRP A 145 -0.77 -3.40 -12.85
N GLU A 146 -1.41 -2.91 -13.92
CA GLU A 146 -2.24 -1.72 -13.86
C GLU A 146 -3.66 -2.03 -14.37
N TYR A 147 -4.60 -1.20 -13.97
CA TYR A 147 -6.01 -1.39 -14.28
C TYR A 147 -6.31 -1.45 -15.78
N TYR A 148 -5.54 -0.71 -16.60
CA TYR A 148 -5.73 -0.67 -18.05
C TYR A 148 -5.51 -2.05 -18.70
N ASP A 149 -4.50 -2.80 -18.23
CA ASP A 149 -4.16 -4.14 -18.73
C ASP A 149 -4.87 -5.26 -17.95
N ALA A 150 -5.61 -4.91 -16.89
CA ALA A 150 -6.36 -5.89 -16.13
C ALA A 150 -7.55 -6.43 -16.95
N PRO A 151 -7.90 -7.74 -16.80
CA PRO A 151 -9.14 -8.26 -17.37
C PRO A 151 -10.34 -7.43 -16.89
N PRO A 152 -11.31 -7.12 -17.75
CA PRO A 152 -12.49 -6.31 -17.38
C PRO A 152 -13.29 -6.90 -16.20
N THR A 153 -13.14 -8.21 -15.93
CA THR A 153 -13.81 -8.93 -14.85
C THR A 153 -12.93 -9.09 -13.60
N TRP A 154 -11.72 -8.50 -13.58
CA TRP A 154 -10.75 -8.71 -12.51
C TRP A 154 -11.36 -8.54 -11.11
N TYR A 155 -12.10 -7.46 -10.90
CA TYR A 155 -12.72 -7.18 -9.59
C TYR A 155 -13.78 -8.23 -9.20
N LEU A 156 -14.52 -8.80 -10.16
CA LEU A 156 -15.49 -9.86 -9.90
C LEU A 156 -14.80 -11.17 -9.54
N ASP A 157 -13.64 -11.44 -10.11
CA ASP A 157 -12.88 -12.65 -9.82
C ASP A 157 -12.24 -12.55 -8.43
N ILE A 158 -11.75 -11.38 -8.05
CA ILE A 158 -11.30 -11.08 -6.68
C ILE A 158 -12.45 -11.23 -5.68
N GLU A 159 -13.60 -10.63 -5.93
CA GLU A 159 -14.79 -10.74 -5.07
C GLU A 159 -15.19 -12.20 -4.83
N LYS A 160 -15.20 -13.05 -5.88
CA LYS A 160 -15.48 -14.47 -5.76
C LYS A 160 -14.47 -15.18 -4.89
N ILE A 161 -13.17 -14.85 -5.00
CA ILE A 161 -12.12 -15.45 -4.18
C ILE A 161 -12.37 -15.12 -2.71
N PHE A 162 -12.63 -13.86 -2.35
CA PHE A 162 -12.94 -13.45 -0.99
C PHE A 162 -14.19 -14.18 -0.45
N ASN A 163 -15.31 -14.15 -1.17
CA ASN A 163 -16.57 -14.74 -0.74
C ASN A 163 -16.46 -16.25 -0.53
N ASN A 164 -15.83 -16.98 -1.45
CA ASN A 164 -15.69 -18.43 -1.36
C ASN A 164 -14.71 -18.87 -0.26
N THR A 165 -13.69 -18.05 0.02
CA THR A 165 -12.67 -18.39 1.01
C THR A 165 -13.13 -18.06 2.42
N SER A 166 -13.83 -16.96 2.63
CA SER A 166 -14.41 -16.57 3.93
C SER A 166 -15.47 -17.54 4.43
N GLN A 167 -16.24 -18.16 3.52
CA GLN A 167 -17.24 -19.19 3.90
C GLN A 167 -16.61 -20.47 4.47
N VAL A 168 -15.39 -20.82 4.09
CA VAL A 168 -14.67 -22.00 4.62
C VAL A 168 -14.20 -21.77 6.06
N CYS A 169 -13.90 -20.55 6.46
CA CYS A 169 -13.50 -20.23 7.84
C CYS A 169 -14.64 -20.36 8.85
N CYS A 170 -15.90 -20.36 8.42
CA CYS A 170 -17.07 -20.45 9.30
C CYS A 170 -17.58 -21.89 9.54
N ILE A 171 -16.95 -22.91 8.96
CA ILE A 171 -17.44 -24.31 9.01
C ILE A 171 -16.56 -25.21 9.92
N ASN A 172 -15.53 -24.67 10.55
CA ASN A 172 -14.67 -25.35 11.53
C ASN A 172 -14.93 -24.75 12.93
#